data_44703feee66884001547c2ea9101f621
#
_entry.id   44703feee66884001547c2ea9101f621
#
_cell.length_a   1.000
_cell.length_b   1.000
_cell.length_c   1.000
_cell.angle_alpha   90.00
_cell.angle_beta   90.00
_cell.angle_gamma   90.00
#
_symmetry.space_group_name_H-M   'P 1'
#
loop_
_entity.id
_entity.type
_entity.pdbx_description
1 polymer ?
#
loop_
_entity_poly.entity_id
_entity_poly.type
_entity_poly.pdbx_seq_one_letter_code
_entity_poly.pdbx_strand_id
1 'polypeptide(L)'
;MLKKSKRLMNKKVFVSGCYDLLHSGHVEFFQQASQFGDLYVGIGSDATYQEYKHRKPMFPQEERLFMVKNIKAVKDAYINQGSGVLDFIPTLDIVKPDIFVVNAEGGSDDKRQLCKERGIEYVELQRTPHAGLQARSSSSLKAELSKASDADASKGDSCGIPTRLDLAGTWIDQPYVSVFHPGWAITISLEPTFEVRDRCGLSTSTRNMIKKIWPVKLPKMDPEMLARLVFCFENNPEREDGHISGAQDSIGICVPGLCRHYYDNNFWPKKIENTNDEMTLRFLEDHLVMVPLEPRRPGCSVVEGKDITPAKVKALADAADACWSAILAHDLQAFASAYKASFNAQIAMFPAMVNPVAYGKPCPEASVEPYIQKYSAMPGVLAWKMPGAGGGGYLALVVEDAKAFAQEHEEAIELHIRRQ
;
A
#
# COMPACT_ATOMS: atom_id res chain seq x y z
N MET A 1 -54.60 20.86 15.40
CA MET A 1 -53.24 20.43 15.00
C MET A 1 -52.18 20.51 16.12
N LEU A 2 -52.26 21.38 17.09
CA LEU A 2 -51.26 21.55 18.17
C LEU A 2 -51.21 20.41 19.23
N LYS A 3 -52.24 19.60 19.41
CA LYS A 3 -52.26 18.51 20.41
C LYS A 3 -51.53 17.22 19.90
N LYS A 4 -51.38 17.00 18.59
CA LYS A 4 -50.63 15.85 18.04
C LYS A 4 -49.10 16.04 18.11
N SER A 5 -48.62 17.29 18.02
CA SER A 5 -47.21 17.62 18.09
C SER A 5 -46.58 17.42 19.49
N LYS A 6 -47.34 17.73 20.57
CA LYS A 6 -46.84 17.59 21.94
C LYS A 6 -46.70 16.14 22.44
N ARG A 7 -47.44 15.19 21.86
CA ARG A 7 -47.38 13.76 22.23
C ARG A 7 -46.21 13.02 21.52
N LEU A 8 -45.73 13.55 20.40
CA LEU A 8 -44.59 13.00 19.65
C LEU A 8 -43.23 13.43 20.28
N MET A 9 -43.15 14.61 20.91
CA MET A 9 -41.90 15.13 21.44
C MET A 9 -41.36 14.41 22.70
N ASN A 10 -42.11 13.48 23.31
CA ASN A 10 -41.67 12.70 24.47
C ASN A 10 -41.35 11.23 24.17
N LYS A 11 -41.51 10.76 22.90
CA LYS A 11 -41.13 9.41 22.52
C LYS A 11 -39.59 9.34 22.38
N LYS A 12 -38.99 8.26 22.88
CA LYS A 12 -37.58 7.94 22.64
C LYS A 12 -37.43 7.19 21.34
N VAL A 13 -36.63 7.71 20.46
CA VAL A 13 -36.32 7.12 19.16
C VAL A 13 -34.89 6.59 19.20
N PHE A 14 -34.67 5.39 18.70
CA PHE A 14 -33.35 4.78 18.65
C PHE A 14 -32.97 4.43 17.22
N VAL A 15 -31.70 4.65 16.87
CA VAL A 15 -31.05 4.20 15.65
C VAL A 15 -29.71 3.57 15.98
N SER A 16 -29.26 2.60 15.21
CA SER A 16 -27.94 2.00 15.38
C SER A 16 -27.20 1.89 14.05
N GLY A 17 -25.89 2.12 14.09
CA GLY A 17 -25.01 2.02 12.94
C GLY A 17 -23.55 2.28 13.25
N CYS A 18 -22.66 2.09 12.28
CA CYS A 18 -21.22 2.31 12.47
C CYS A 18 -20.80 3.77 12.38
N TYR A 19 -21.43 4.56 11.52
CA TYR A 19 -21.19 6.00 11.29
C TYR A 19 -19.73 6.39 11.06
N ASP A 20 -18.97 5.48 10.43
CA ASP A 20 -17.61 5.74 9.99
C ASP A 20 -17.63 6.58 8.70
N LEU A 21 -16.80 7.63 8.60
CA LEU A 21 -16.91 8.70 7.60
C LEU A 21 -18.29 9.35 7.60
N LEU A 22 -18.56 10.10 8.67
CA LEU A 22 -19.82 10.85 8.81
C LEU A 22 -20.03 11.79 7.61
N HIS A 23 -21.22 11.73 6.97
CA HIS A 23 -21.55 12.50 5.77
C HIS A 23 -23.01 12.99 5.80
N SER A 24 -23.38 13.83 4.84
CA SER A 24 -24.72 14.43 4.75
C SER A 24 -25.87 13.43 4.84
N GLY A 25 -25.71 12.22 4.26
CA GLY A 25 -26.73 11.18 4.34
C GLY A 25 -26.98 10.64 5.74
N HIS A 26 -25.97 10.63 6.63
CA HIS A 26 -26.17 10.30 8.04
C HIS A 26 -26.90 11.42 8.79
N VAL A 27 -26.53 12.67 8.51
CA VAL A 27 -27.16 13.84 9.14
C VAL A 27 -28.65 13.91 8.76
N GLU A 28 -28.97 13.70 7.48
CA GLU A 28 -30.34 13.65 6.97
C GLU A 28 -31.16 12.53 7.64
N PHE A 29 -30.58 11.34 7.73
CA PHE A 29 -31.21 10.21 8.42
C PHE A 29 -31.53 10.54 9.90
N PHE A 30 -30.58 11.19 10.60
CA PHE A 30 -30.83 11.61 11.99
C PHE A 30 -31.90 12.70 12.09
N GLN A 31 -31.94 13.63 11.14
CA GLN A 31 -32.98 14.64 11.07
C GLN A 31 -34.37 14.02 10.83
N GLN A 32 -34.49 13.06 9.94
CA GLN A 32 -35.74 12.34 9.67
C GLN A 32 -36.16 11.50 10.87
N ALA A 33 -35.23 10.75 11.49
CA ALA A 33 -35.51 9.95 12.68
C ALA A 33 -35.95 10.82 13.88
N SER A 34 -35.35 11.99 14.05
CA SER A 34 -35.70 12.91 15.14
C SER A 34 -37.11 13.52 15.03
N GLN A 35 -37.76 13.40 13.87
CA GLN A 35 -39.16 13.81 13.71
C GLN A 35 -40.14 12.92 14.48
N PHE A 36 -39.72 11.70 14.84
CA PHE A 36 -40.54 10.77 15.64
C PHE A 36 -40.41 10.97 17.15
N GLY A 37 -39.40 11.74 17.62
CA GLY A 37 -39.18 12.03 19.04
C GLY A 37 -37.72 12.36 19.38
N ASP A 38 -37.35 12.24 20.64
CA ASP A 38 -35.97 12.42 21.13
C ASP A 38 -35.05 11.31 20.59
N LEU A 39 -34.10 11.65 19.74
CA LEU A 39 -33.24 10.68 19.03
C LEU A 39 -32.04 10.28 19.89
N TYR A 40 -31.88 8.98 20.08
CA TYR A 40 -30.73 8.33 20.70
C TYR A 40 -30.02 7.45 19.66
N VAL A 41 -28.69 7.47 19.64
CA VAL A 41 -27.90 6.80 18.62
C VAL A 41 -26.96 5.78 19.24
N GLY A 42 -27.07 4.52 18.84
CA GLY A 42 -26.10 3.46 19.12
C GLY A 42 -25.01 3.43 18.05
N ILE A 43 -23.75 3.43 18.46
CA ILE A 43 -22.58 3.42 17.58
C ILE A 43 -21.87 2.08 17.74
N GLY A 44 -21.73 1.31 16.66
CA GLY A 44 -20.99 0.06 16.67
C GLY A 44 -19.55 0.28 17.13
N SER A 45 -19.07 -0.57 18.05
CA SER A 45 -17.69 -0.53 18.55
C SER A 45 -16.67 -0.78 17.43
N ASP A 46 -15.41 -0.43 17.65
CA ASP A 46 -14.33 -0.73 16.70
C ASP A 46 -14.16 -2.24 16.50
N ALA A 47 -14.39 -3.05 17.55
CA ALA A 47 -14.37 -4.50 17.49
C ALA A 47 -15.49 -5.02 16.58
N THR A 48 -16.74 -4.58 16.79
CA THR A 48 -17.89 -4.94 15.93
C THR A 48 -17.65 -4.50 14.48
N TYR A 49 -17.10 -3.30 14.27
CA TYR A 49 -16.78 -2.82 12.92
C TYR A 49 -15.75 -3.73 12.23
N GLN A 50 -14.69 -4.11 12.95
CA GLN A 50 -13.63 -4.97 12.40
C GLN A 50 -14.14 -6.38 12.10
N GLU A 51 -15.01 -6.93 12.95
CA GLU A 51 -15.67 -8.23 12.73
C GLU A 51 -16.48 -8.24 11.42
N TYR A 52 -17.29 -7.20 11.18
CA TYR A 52 -18.19 -7.15 10.01
C TYR A 52 -17.55 -6.64 8.73
N LYS A 53 -16.61 -5.73 8.83
CA LYS A 53 -16.01 -5.09 7.64
C LYS A 53 -14.62 -5.62 7.33
N HIS A 54 -14.09 -6.55 8.15
CA HIS A 54 -12.75 -7.13 8.03
C HIS A 54 -11.63 -6.09 7.89
N ARG A 55 -11.85 -4.91 8.46
CA ARG A 55 -10.91 -3.77 8.46
C ARG A 55 -11.20 -2.84 9.62
N LYS A 56 -10.20 -2.06 10.04
CA LYS A 56 -10.39 -1.02 11.04
C LYS A 56 -11.26 0.13 10.49
N PRO A 57 -12.07 0.79 11.33
CA PRO A 57 -12.75 2.02 10.93
C PRO A 57 -11.73 3.13 10.65
N MET A 58 -12.12 4.13 9.87
CA MET A 58 -11.30 5.32 9.60
C MET A 58 -11.14 6.17 10.86
N PHE A 59 -12.23 6.33 11.62
CA PHE A 59 -12.25 7.07 12.89
C PHE A 59 -12.50 6.12 14.06
N PRO A 60 -11.70 6.20 15.15
CA PRO A 60 -11.95 5.45 16.38
C PRO A 60 -13.36 5.68 16.93
N GLN A 61 -13.90 4.72 17.65
CA GLN A 61 -15.27 4.79 18.17
C GLN A 61 -15.52 6.02 19.04
N GLU A 62 -14.53 6.52 19.78
CA GLU A 62 -14.62 7.72 20.62
C GLU A 62 -14.80 8.97 19.74
N GLU A 63 -14.10 9.07 18.64
CA GLU A 63 -14.21 10.19 17.69
C GLU A 63 -15.56 10.15 16.97
N ARG A 64 -16.01 8.96 16.56
CA ARG A 64 -17.34 8.77 15.97
C ARG A 64 -18.44 9.14 16.96
N LEU A 65 -18.29 8.77 18.21
CA LEU A 65 -19.22 9.16 19.30
C LEU A 65 -19.23 10.68 19.47
N PHE A 66 -18.06 11.32 19.51
CA PHE A 66 -17.96 12.78 19.65
C PHE A 66 -18.68 13.49 18.50
N MET A 67 -18.43 13.09 17.25
CA MET A 67 -19.08 13.68 16.09
C MET A 67 -20.60 13.52 16.13
N VAL A 68 -21.09 12.32 16.40
CA VAL A 68 -22.53 12.04 16.43
C VAL A 68 -23.25 12.80 17.57
N LYS A 69 -22.65 12.88 18.76
CA LYS A 69 -23.21 13.66 19.89
C LYS A 69 -23.36 15.14 19.59
N ASN A 70 -22.56 15.70 18.70
CA ASN A 70 -22.60 17.10 18.32
C ASN A 70 -23.54 17.40 17.14
N ILE A 71 -24.30 16.42 16.65
CA ILE A 71 -25.34 16.63 15.64
C ILE A 71 -26.60 17.15 16.30
N LYS A 72 -27.08 18.32 15.87
CA LYS A 72 -28.25 19.02 16.47
C LYS A 72 -29.50 18.16 16.63
N ALA A 73 -29.70 17.16 15.74
CA ALA A 73 -30.85 16.27 15.78
C ALA A 73 -30.72 15.15 16.82
N VAL A 74 -29.53 14.90 17.35
CA VAL A 74 -29.23 13.81 18.29
C VAL A 74 -29.35 14.32 19.72
N LYS A 75 -30.14 13.61 20.55
CA LYS A 75 -30.32 13.89 21.98
C LYS A 75 -29.13 13.35 22.77
N ASP A 76 -28.72 12.12 22.51
CA ASP A 76 -27.52 11.47 23.06
C ASP A 76 -27.08 10.30 22.21
N ALA A 77 -25.84 9.85 22.39
CA ALA A 77 -25.30 8.72 21.68
C ALA A 77 -24.41 7.85 22.59
N TYR A 78 -24.33 6.55 22.28
CA TYR A 78 -23.65 5.53 23.08
C TYR A 78 -22.83 4.61 22.18
N ILE A 79 -21.67 4.15 22.65
CA ILE A 79 -20.96 3.04 22.02
C ILE A 79 -21.66 1.74 22.42
N ASN A 80 -22.06 0.93 21.45
CA ASN A 80 -22.67 -0.37 21.67
C ASN A 80 -21.69 -1.32 22.36
N GLN A 81 -22.17 -2.04 23.38
CA GLN A 81 -21.37 -2.94 24.20
C GLN A 81 -21.57 -4.43 23.85
N GLY A 82 -22.47 -4.73 22.90
CA GLY A 82 -22.69 -6.08 22.40
C GLY A 82 -21.74 -6.47 21.29
N SER A 83 -22.02 -7.59 20.65
CA SER A 83 -21.32 -8.13 19.50
C SER A 83 -22.31 -8.55 18.41
N GLY A 84 -21.84 -8.75 17.21
CA GLY A 84 -22.67 -9.22 16.12
C GLY A 84 -23.65 -8.17 15.55
N VAL A 85 -24.61 -8.62 14.74
CA VAL A 85 -25.63 -7.75 14.07
C VAL A 85 -26.50 -6.99 15.07
N LEU A 86 -26.66 -7.54 16.27
CA LEU A 86 -27.49 -7.00 17.35
C LEU A 86 -26.64 -6.41 18.49
N ASP A 87 -25.45 -5.89 18.18
CA ASP A 87 -24.51 -5.28 19.15
C ASP A 87 -25.12 -4.20 20.05
N PHE A 88 -26.22 -3.61 19.60
CA PHE A 88 -26.94 -2.53 20.26
C PHE A 88 -27.92 -3.00 21.38
N ILE A 89 -28.12 -4.30 21.61
CA ILE A 89 -29.06 -4.80 22.63
C ILE A 89 -28.79 -4.20 24.02
N PRO A 90 -27.57 -4.15 24.54
CA PRO A 90 -27.31 -3.51 25.85
C PRO A 90 -27.67 -2.02 25.85
N THR A 91 -27.49 -1.34 24.70
CA THR A 91 -27.84 0.08 24.56
C THR A 91 -29.36 0.27 24.54
N LEU A 92 -30.14 -0.64 23.96
CA LEU A 92 -31.61 -0.62 24.04
C LEU A 92 -32.09 -0.75 25.47
N ASP A 93 -31.45 -1.57 26.31
CA ASP A 93 -31.80 -1.76 27.70
C ASP A 93 -31.56 -0.48 28.54
N ILE A 94 -30.56 0.32 28.14
CA ILE A 94 -30.27 1.63 28.76
C ILE A 94 -31.28 2.69 28.29
N VAL A 95 -31.48 2.83 27.00
CA VAL A 95 -32.30 3.87 26.36
C VAL A 95 -33.78 3.61 26.57
N LYS A 96 -34.22 2.35 26.46
CA LYS A 96 -35.63 1.91 26.49
C LYS A 96 -36.47 2.72 25.50
N PRO A 97 -36.19 2.61 24.19
CA PRO A 97 -36.87 3.40 23.19
C PRO A 97 -38.29 2.92 22.92
N ASP A 98 -39.16 3.84 22.53
CA ASP A 98 -40.49 3.54 22.03
C ASP A 98 -40.47 3.16 20.55
N ILE A 99 -39.49 3.69 19.78
CA ILE A 99 -39.39 3.53 18.35
C ILE A 99 -37.94 3.17 17.97
N PHE A 100 -37.78 2.16 17.16
CA PHE A 100 -36.51 1.83 16.51
C PHE A 100 -36.60 2.18 15.02
N VAL A 101 -35.75 3.10 14.57
CA VAL A 101 -35.74 3.56 13.19
C VAL A 101 -34.53 2.99 12.46
N VAL A 102 -34.74 2.47 11.28
CA VAL A 102 -33.67 2.04 10.36
C VAL A 102 -33.88 2.70 9.00
N ASN A 103 -32.80 2.80 8.22
CA ASN A 103 -32.95 3.04 6.78
C ASN A 103 -33.21 1.71 6.06
N ALA A 104 -33.78 1.73 4.85
CA ALA A 104 -34.13 0.54 4.09
C ALA A 104 -32.94 -0.44 3.90
N GLU A 105 -31.70 0.08 3.78
CA GLU A 105 -30.49 -0.71 3.64
C GLU A 105 -30.03 -1.38 4.96
N GLY A 106 -30.48 -0.87 6.10
CA GLY A 106 -30.11 -1.35 7.44
C GLY A 106 -31.17 -2.21 8.12
N GLY A 107 -32.29 -2.48 7.44
CA GLY A 107 -33.35 -3.35 7.92
C GLY A 107 -32.91 -4.83 7.91
N SER A 108 -33.40 -5.60 8.90
CA SER A 108 -33.26 -7.07 8.92
C SER A 108 -34.42 -7.70 9.67
N ASP A 109 -34.69 -8.97 9.37
CA ASP A 109 -35.77 -9.71 10.04
C ASP A 109 -35.47 -9.89 11.53
N ASP A 110 -34.20 -10.07 11.92
CA ASP A 110 -33.78 -10.17 13.32
C ASP A 110 -34.13 -8.90 14.11
N LYS A 111 -33.90 -7.71 13.51
CA LYS A 111 -34.24 -6.43 14.13
C LYS A 111 -35.75 -6.25 14.25
N ARG A 112 -36.52 -6.65 13.24
CA ARG A 112 -37.98 -6.61 13.27
C ARG A 112 -38.55 -7.52 14.35
N GLN A 113 -38.01 -8.74 14.45
CA GLN A 113 -38.41 -9.71 15.44
C GLN A 113 -38.09 -9.24 16.86
N LEU A 114 -36.87 -8.74 17.07
CA LEU A 114 -36.45 -8.15 18.36
C LEU A 114 -37.36 -7.01 18.80
N CYS A 115 -37.70 -6.09 17.89
CA CYS A 115 -38.60 -4.98 18.20
C CYS A 115 -40.00 -5.47 18.57
N LYS A 116 -40.52 -6.46 17.85
CA LYS A 116 -41.82 -7.09 18.15
C LYS A 116 -41.83 -7.74 19.53
N GLU A 117 -40.80 -8.47 19.89
CA GLU A 117 -40.67 -9.14 21.19
C GLU A 117 -40.57 -8.15 22.35
N ARG A 118 -39.97 -6.97 22.12
CA ARG A 118 -39.78 -5.92 23.11
C ARG A 118 -40.88 -4.85 23.12
N GLY A 119 -41.87 -4.96 22.24
CA GLY A 119 -42.93 -3.98 22.12
C GLY A 119 -42.47 -2.61 21.60
N ILE A 120 -41.38 -2.57 20.82
CA ILE A 120 -40.81 -1.37 20.22
C ILE A 120 -41.39 -1.19 18.84
N GLU A 121 -41.87 0.00 18.50
CA GLU A 121 -42.34 0.33 17.14
C GLU A 121 -41.16 0.31 16.16
N TYR A 122 -41.21 -0.51 15.10
CA TYR A 122 -40.17 -0.58 14.09
C TYR A 122 -40.56 0.27 12.88
N VAL A 123 -39.69 1.24 12.50
CA VAL A 123 -39.91 2.16 11.39
C VAL A 123 -38.77 2.06 10.41
N GLU A 124 -39.10 1.90 9.12
CA GLU A 124 -38.13 1.87 8.05
C GLU A 124 -38.26 3.14 7.18
N LEU A 125 -37.16 3.89 7.05
CA LEU A 125 -37.10 5.11 6.27
C LEU A 125 -36.44 4.87 4.92
N GLN A 126 -37.00 5.47 3.89
CA GLN A 126 -36.36 5.53 2.58
C GLN A 126 -35.24 6.59 2.61
N ARG A 127 -34.13 6.27 1.97
CA ARG A 127 -33.01 7.18 1.87
C ARG A 127 -33.34 8.33 0.92
N THR A 128 -33.56 9.51 1.44
CA THR A 128 -33.85 10.71 0.66
C THR A 128 -32.76 11.75 0.90
N PRO A 129 -31.95 12.09 -0.11
CA PRO A 129 -30.97 13.16 0.07
C PRO A 129 -31.65 14.49 0.35
N HIS A 130 -31.04 15.32 1.20
CA HIS A 130 -31.50 16.68 1.42
C HIS A 130 -31.50 17.49 0.11
N ALA A 131 -32.49 18.36 -0.06
CA ALA A 131 -32.63 19.15 -1.29
C ALA A 131 -31.34 19.91 -1.63
N GLY A 132 -30.84 19.71 -2.84
CA GLY A 132 -29.59 20.30 -3.32
C GLY A 132 -28.31 19.53 -2.95
N LEU A 133 -28.41 18.40 -2.22
CA LEU A 133 -27.26 17.55 -1.91
C LEU A 133 -27.31 16.25 -2.70
N GLN A 134 -26.12 15.72 -3.04
CA GLN A 134 -26.01 14.42 -3.68
C GLN A 134 -26.21 13.28 -2.67
N ALA A 135 -26.76 12.16 -3.14
CA ALA A 135 -26.80 10.93 -2.37
C ALA A 135 -25.37 10.44 -2.10
N ARG A 136 -25.00 10.28 -0.83
CA ARG A 136 -23.67 9.81 -0.43
C ARG A 136 -23.77 8.58 0.45
N SER A 137 -22.79 7.67 0.32
CA SER A 137 -22.59 6.55 1.23
C SER A 137 -21.13 6.50 1.67
N SER A 138 -20.87 5.95 2.86
CA SER A 138 -19.48 5.74 3.31
C SER A 138 -18.68 4.86 2.34
N SER A 139 -19.34 3.92 1.66
CA SER A 139 -18.71 3.07 0.64
C SER A 139 -18.38 3.85 -0.64
N SER A 140 -19.30 4.72 -1.12
CA SER A 140 -19.03 5.57 -2.29
C SER A 140 -17.94 6.60 -1.99
N LEU A 141 -17.92 7.20 -0.79
CA LEU A 141 -16.87 8.13 -0.39
C LEU A 141 -15.51 7.43 -0.31
N LYS A 142 -15.44 6.22 0.22
CA LYS A 142 -14.21 5.43 0.23
C LYS A 142 -13.76 5.04 -1.18
N ALA A 143 -14.69 4.71 -2.06
CA ALA A 143 -14.40 4.46 -3.47
C ALA A 143 -13.99 5.74 -4.23
N GLU A 144 -14.56 6.90 -3.89
CA GLU A 144 -14.12 8.19 -4.43
C GLU A 144 -12.74 8.58 -3.92
N LEU A 145 -12.44 8.35 -2.65
CA LEU A 145 -11.11 8.55 -2.08
C LEU A 145 -10.06 7.61 -2.69
N SER A 146 -10.40 6.33 -2.91
CA SER A 146 -9.52 5.40 -3.63
C SER A 146 -9.40 5.76 -5.11
N LYS A 147 -10.47 6.20 -5.77
CA LYS A 147 -10.41 6.72 -7.15
C LYS A 147 -9.69 8.05 -7.25
N ALA A 148 -9.77 8.91 -6.24
CA ALA A 148 -8.98 10.15 -6.18
C ALA A 148 -7.47 9.81 -6.01
N SER A 149 -7.13 8.75 -5.26
CA SER A 149 -5.77 8.20 -5.24
C SER A 149 -5.39 7.57 -6.59
N ASP A 150 -6.32 6.90 -7.26
CA ASP A 150 -6.10 6.28 -8.59
C ASP A 150 -6.09 7.33 -9.74
N ALA A 151 -6.87 8.41 -9.63
CA ALA A 151 -6.85 9.53 -10.59
C ALA A 151 -5.63 10.45 -10.41
N ASP A 152 -5.03 10.48 -9.21
CA ASP A 152 -3.75 11.14 -8.95
C ASP A 152 -2.56 10.25 -9.38
N ALA A 153 -2.79 8.94 -9.57
CA ALA A 153 -1.79 8.02 -10.13
C ALA A 153 -1.38 8.37 -11.59
N SER A 154 -2.22 9.12 -12.32
CA SER A 154 -1.86 9.71 -13.63
C SER A 154 -1.04 10.99 -13.53
N LYS A 155 -0.80 11.51 -12.32
CA LYS A 155 -0.09 12.76 -12.04
C LYS A 155 1.16 12.54 -11.22
N GLY A 156 1.97 11.53 -11.47
CA GLY A 156 3.22 11.33 -10.75
C GLY A 156 3.09 11.40 -9.21
N ASP A 157 4.07 10.94 -8.49
CA ASP A 157 4.09 11.06 -7.03
C ASP A 157 4.21 12.52 -6.60
N SER A 158 3.17 13.06 -5.94
CA SER A 158 3.08 14.45 -5.46
C SER A 158 4.23 14.85 -4.50
N CYS A 159 4.99 13.90 -3.99
CA CYS A 159 6.07 14.14 -3.03
C CYS A 159 7.41 14.13 -3.72
N GLY A 160 7.77 14.52 -4.75
CA GLY A 160 9.10 14.73 -5.38
C GLY A 160 10.29 13.93 -4.83
N ILE A 161 10.05 12.85 -4.05
CA ILE A 161 11.08 11.95 -3.53
C ILE A 161 11.31 10.84 -4.56
N PRO A 162 12.53 10.68 -5.08
CA PRO A 162 12.87 9.63 -6.02
C PRO A 162 12.61 8.23 -5.47
N THR A 163 12.52 7.26 -6.37
CA THR A 163 12.60 5.85 -6.01
C THR A 163 13.79 5.21 -6.70
N ARG A 164 14.12 3.97 -6.33
CA ARG A 164 15.18 3.23 -6.99
C ARG A 164 14.67 1.98 -7.67
N LEU A 165 15.28 1.61 -8.78
CA LEU A 165 15.19 0.28 -9.36
C LEU A 165 16.56 -0.38 -9.29
N ASP A 166 16.61 -1.62 -8.77
CA ASP A 166 17.82 -2.43 -8.76
C ASP A 166 17.90 -3.26 -10.03
N LEU A 167 19.02 -3.15 -10.71
CA LEU A 167 19.26 -3.85 -11.98
C LEU A 167 19.93 -5.20 -11.75
N ALA A 168 20.95 -5.27 -10.89
CA ALA A 168 21.66 -6.50 -10.59
C ALA A 168 22.29 -6.47 -9.20
N GLY A 169 22.69 -7.63 -8.67
CA GLY A 169 23.42 -7.75 -7.42
C GLY A 169 22.60 -7.49 -6.17
N THR A 170 21.27 -7.48 -6.24
CA THR A 170 20.37 -7.26 -5.08
C THR A 170 20.62 -8.30 -4.01
N TRP A 171 20.61 -7.92 -2.75
CA TRP A 171 20.97 -8.66 -1.55
C TRP A 171 22.49 -8.70 -1.23
N ILE A 172 23.37 -8.30 -2.14
CA ILE A 172 24.83 -8.28 -1.86
C ILE A 172 25.18 -7.24 -0.77
N ASP A 173 24.32 -6.26 -0.55
CA ASP A 173 24.41 -5.23 0.52
C ASP A 173 24.13 -5.78 1.92
N GLN A 174 23.80 -7.04 2.03
CA GLN A 174 23.64 -7.74 3.30
C GLN A 174 24.91 -8.51 3.65
N PRO A 175 25.54 -8.25 4.82
CA PRO A 175 26.77 -8.93 5.24
C PRO A 175 26.66 -10.45 5.23
N TYR A 176 25.49 -11.01 5.59
CA TYR A 176 25.27 -12.45 5.57
C TYR A 176 25.21 -13.06 4.14
N VAL A 177 25.22 -12.20 3.10
CA VAL A 177 25.39 -12.60 1.69
C VAL A 177 26.83 -12.31 1.25
N SER A 178 27.30 -11.05 1.36
CA SER A 178 28.59 -10.61 0.85
C SER A 178 29.78 -11.21 1.60
N VAL A 179 29.59 -11.81 2.77
CA VAL A 179 30.65 -12.58 3.49
C VAL A 179 31.12 -13.80 2.68
N PHE A 180 30.25 -14.38 1.84
CA PHE A 180 30.63 -15.55 1.02
C PHE A 180 31.36 -15.16 -0.27
N HIS A 181 31.02 -14.02 -0.85
CA HIS A 181 31.71 -13.43 -2.00
C HIS A 181 31.36 -11.94 -2.08
N PRO A 182 32.36 -11.05 -2.13
CA PRO A 182 32.12 -9.63 -2.33
C PRO A 182 31.59 -9.35 -3.75
N GLY A 183 30.89 -8.23 -3.93
CA GLY A 183 30.36 -7.89 -5.24
C GLY A 183 29.66 -6.54 -5.30
N TRP A 184 29.17 -6.21 -6.49
CA TRP A 184 28.46 -4.98 -6.76
C TRP A 184 26.95 -5.16 -6.71
N ALA A 185 26.26 -4.19 -6.14
CA ALA A 185 24.85 -3.95 -6.44
C ALA A 185 24.76 -2.79 -7.45
N ILE A 186 23.81 -2.87 -8.37
CA ILE A 186 23.60 -1.87 -9.42
C ILE A 186 22.18 -1.33 -9.31
N THR A 187 22.06 0.01 -9.24
CA THR A 187 20.77 0.70 -9.11
C THR A 187 20.67 1.88 -10.04
N ILE A 188 19.45 2.25 -10.42
CA ILE A 188 19.11 3.53 -11.03
C ILE A 188 18.18 4.31 -10.12
N SER A 189 18.38 5.63 -10.06
CA SER A 189 17.47 6.54 -9.37
C SER A 189 16.40 7.02 -10.35
N LEU A 190 15.13 6.81 -10.01
CA LEU A 190 14.01 7.14 -10.86
C LEU A 190 13.32 8.43 -10.40
N GLU A 191 12.93 9.26 -11.36
CA GLU A 191 12.06 10.39 -11.12
C GLU A 191 10.69 9.92 -10.59
N PRO A 192 10.06 10.65 -9.69
CA PRO A 192 8.76 10.28 -9.11
C PRO A 192 7.61 10.57 -10.08
N THR A 193 7.64 9.98 -11.27
CA THR A 193 6.65 10.16 -12.33
C THR A 193 5.42 9.27 -12.21
N PHE A 194 5.44 8.32 -11.27
CA PHE A 194 4.36 7.38 -11.00
C PHE A 194 4.21 7.17 -9.49
N GLU A 195 3.02 6.75 -9.06
CA GLU A 195 2.77 6.45 -7.64
C GLU A 195 3.49 5.17 -7.22
N VAL A 196 4.30 5.27 -6.17
CA VAL A 196 4.98 4.11 -5.57
C VAL A 196 4.13 3.59 -4.41
N ARG A 197 3.46 2.46 -4.63
CA ARG A 197 2.61 1.81 -3.64
C ARG A 197 3.43 1.19 -2.50
N ASP A 198 2.81 1.03 -1.34
CA ASP A 198 3.45 0.35 -0.21
C ASP A 198 3.71 -1.13 -0.54
N ARG A 199 4.83 -1.67 -0.01
CA ARG A 199 5.25 -3.07 -0.14
C ARG A 199 5.48 -3.55 -1.57
N CYS A 200 5.97 -2.67 -2.43
CA CYS A 200 6.13 -2.94 -3.86
C CYS A 200 7.57 -3.22 -4.32
N GLY A 201 8.54 -3.29 -3.41
CA GLY A 201 9.95 -3.61 -3.75
C GLY A 201 10.77 -2.44 -4.30
N LEU A 202 10.21 -1.22 -4.38
CA LEU A 202 10.86 -0.01 -4.88
C LEU A 202 11.36 0.89 -3.73
N SER A 203 12.09 0.34 -2.76
CA SER A 203 12.61 1.06 -1.60
C SER A 203 11.53 1.76 -0.75
N THR A 204 10.36 1.16 -0.64
CA THR A 204 9.20 1.83 -0.04
C THR A 204 9.42 2.19 1.43
N SER A 205 10.09 1.33 2.22
CA SER A 205 10.40 1.61 3.64
C SER A 205 11.30 2.82 3.80
N THR A 206 12.42 2.84 3.09
CA THR A 206 13.39 3.93 3.07
C THR A 206 12.73 5.23 2.59
N ARG A 207 11.94 5.15 1.53
CA ARG A 207 11.22 6.28 0.97
C ARG A 207 10.18 6.85 1.94
N ASN A 208 9.43 6.01 2.63
CA ASN A 208 8.46 6.42 3.66
C ASN A 208 9.15 7.05 4.88
N MET A 209 10.34 6.59 5.24
CA MET A 209 11.15 7.23 6.27
C MET A 209 11.64 8.60 5.81
N ILE A 210 12.14 8.73 4.58
CA ILE A 210 12.56 10.02 3.98
C ILE A 210 11.39 11.02 3.99
N LYS A 211 10.18 10.61 3.59
CA LYS A 211 8.97 11.47 3.58
C LYS A 211 8.63 12.03 4.96
N LYS A 212 8.93 11.32 6.03
CA LYS A 212 8.71 11.81 7.41
C LYS A 212 9.67 12.94 7.78
N ILE A 213 10.88 12.96 7.21
CA ILE A 213 11.91 13.96 7.49
C ILE A 213 11.81 15.10 6.48
N TRP A 214 11.69 14.78 5.20
CA TRP A 214 11.58 15.73 4.07
C TRP A 214 10.34 15.39 3.23
N PRO A 215 9.17 15.92 3.58
CA PRO A 215 7.90 15.49 2.99
C PRO A 215 7.71 15.88 1.52
N VAL A 216 8.48 16.84 1.00
CA VAL A 216 8.28 17.39 -0.36
C VAL A 216 9.37 16.91 -1.32
N LYS A 217 10.64 17.03 -0.95
CA LYS A 217 11.80 16.71 -1.80
C LYS A 217 13.04 16.47 -0.95
N LEU A 218 14.04 15.82 -1.55
CA LEU A 218 15.35 15.67 -0.95
C LEU A 218 16.05 17.03 -0.75
N PRO A 219 16.81 17.20 0.34
CA PRO A 219 17.64 18.41 0.51
C PRO A 219 18.78 18.45 -0.53
N LYS A 220 19.19 19.65 -0.90
CA LYS A 220 20.34 19.87 -1.79
C LYS A 220 21.64 19.73 -0.96
N MET A 221 22.30 18.61 -1.10
CA MET A 221 23.59 18.33 -0.50
C MET A 221 24.33 17.27 -1.33
N ASP A 222 25.54 16.94 -0.94
CA ASP A 222 26.30 15.85 -1.56
C ASP A 222 25.49 14.54 -1.54
N PRO A 223 25.28 13.87 -2.69
CA PRO A 223 24.40 12.70 -2.79
C PRO A 223 24.87 11.51 -1.94
N GLU A 224 26.18 11.26 -1.82
CA GLU A 224 26.70 10.17 -0.99
C GLU A 224 26.50 10.47 0.49
N MET A 225 26.75 11.73 0.90
CA MET A 225 26.50 12.13 2.29
C MET A 225 25.00 12.04 2.63
N LEU A 226 24.11 12.44 1.71
CA LEU A 226 22.67 12.30 1.89
C LEU A 226 22.27 10.83 2.02
N ALA A 227 22.79 9.95 1.15
CA ALA A 227 22.54 8.52 1.21
C ALA A 227 23.01 7.92 2.56
N ARG A 228 24.14 8.38 3.08
CA ARG A 228 24.68 7.96 4.38
C ARG A 228 23.80 8.40 5.55
N LEU A 229 23.29 9.63 5.51
CA LEU A 229 22.31 10.13 6.49
C LEU A 229 21.00 9.33 6.45
N VAL A 230 20.47 9.07 5.25
CA VAL A 230 19.24 8.28 5.05
C VAL A 230 19.44 6.86 5.59
N PHE A 231 20.57 6.22 5.30
CA PHE A 231 20.92 4.90 5.83
C PHE A 231 20.97 4.90 7.38
N CYS A 232 21.57 5.93 7.98
CA CYS A 232 21.60 6.05 9.45
C CYS A 232 20.21 6.25 10.03
N PHE A 233 19.38 7.09 9.44
CA PHE A 233 18.01 7.33 9.92
C PHE A 233 17.12 6.10 9.80
N GLU A 234 17.26 5.31 8.74
CA GLU A 234 16.47 4.08 8.55
C GLU A 234 16.81 3.02 9.61
N ASN A 235 18.05 3.00 10.07
CA ASN A 235 18.57 2.01 11.01
C ASN A 235 18.67 2.53 12.46
N ASN A 236 18.14 3.72 12.77
CA ASN A 236 18.15 4.31 14.11
C ASN A 236 16.79 4.95 14.45
N PRO A 237 16.07 4.55 15.51
CA PRO A 237 16.52 3.54 16.51
C PRO A 237 16.60 2.13 15.91
N GLU A 238 17.36 1.26 16.58
CA GLU A 238 17.44 -0.16 16.22
C GLU A 238 16.04 -0.78 16.16
N ARG A 239 15.78 -1.58 15.13
CA ARG A 239 14.49 -2.24 14.94
C ARG A 239 14.33 -3.36 15.95
N GLU A 240 13.08 -3.60 16.41
CA GLU A 240 12.76 -4.66 17.37
C GLU A 240 13.19 -6.06 16.89
N ASP A 241 13.24 -6.29 15.58
CA ASP A 241 13.67 -7.54 14.96
C ASP A 241 15.18 -7.64 14.76
N GLY A 242 15.96 -6.61 15.16
CA GLY A 242 17.41 -6.52 14.97
C GLY A 242 17.84 -6.43 13.50
N HIS A 243 16.88 -6.27 12.57
CA HIS A 243 17.18 -6.19 11.14
C HIS A 243 17.79 -4.83 10.78
N ILE A 244 18.95 -4.87 10.11
CA ILE A 244 19.59 -3.69 9.53
C ILE A 244 19.31 -3.70 8.02
N SER A 245 18.67 -2.64 7.53
CA SER A 245 18.53 -2.41 6.09
C SER A 245 19.89 -2.13 5.48
N GLY A 246 20.20 -2.75 4.35
CA GLY A 246 21.42 -2.44 3.60
C GLY A 246 21.37 -1.06 2.93
N ALA A 247 22.51 -0.57 2.49
CA ALA A 247 22.62 0.78 1.93
C ALA A 247 22.13 0.90 0.48
N GLN A 248 21.77 -0.19 -0.18
CA GLN A 248 21.32 -0.19 -1.57
C GLN A 248 20.15 0.76 -1.81
N ASP A 249 19.18 0.78 -0.90
CA ASP A 249 17.97 1.60 -1.03
C ASP A 249 18.29 3.09 -0.87
N SER A 250 19.04 3.45 0.17
CA SER A 250 19.42 4.84 0.43
C SER A 250 20.32 5.42 -0.68
N ILE A 251 21.27 4.63 -1.19
CA ILE A 251 22.15 5.04 -2.30
C ILE A 251 21.35 5.21 -3.58
N GLY A 252 20.54 4.22 -3.95
CA GLY A 252 19.75 4.27 -5.18
C GLY A 252 18.68 5.36 -5.21
N ILE A 253 18.19 5.83 -4.04
CA ILE A 253 17.30 7.00 -3.96
C ILE A 253 18.09 8.30 -4.06
N CYS A 254 19.22 8.40 -3.35
CA CYS A 254 19.91 9.69 -3.18
C CYS A 254 20.90 10.01 -4.30
N VAL A 255 21.60 8.98 -4.85
CA VAL A 255 22.59 9.16 -5.92
C VAL A 255 21.90 9.13 -7.28
N PRO A 256 21.95 10.21 -8.08
CA PRO A 256 21.29 10.27 -9.38
C PRO A 256 21.99 9.39 -10.42
N GLY A 257 21.27 9.05 -11.49
CA GLY A 257 21.81 8.30 -12.63
C GLY A 257 21.87 6.81 -12.38
N LEU A 258 22.83 6.16 -13.05
CA LEU A 258 23.19 4.76 -12.88
C LEU A 258 24.33 4.65 -11.88
N CYS A 259 24.14 3.86 -10.84
CA CYS A 259 25.08 3.72 -9.73
C CYS A 259 25.40 2.24 -9.48
N ARG A 260 26.68 1.92 -9.21
CA ARG A 260 27.07 0.65 -8.60
C ARG A 260 27.82 0.88 -7.29
N HIS A 261 27.60 0.00 -6.35
CA HIS A 261 28.20 0.08 -5.00
C HIS A 261 28.70 -1.29 -4.56
N TYR A 262 29.97 -1.34 -4.13
CA TYR A 262 30.72 -2.57 -3.85
C TYR A 262 30.65 -2.94 -2.37
N TYR A 263 30.15 -4.14 -2.11
CA TYR A 263 30.04 -4.68 -0.75
C TYR A 263 31.02 -5.83 -0.51
N ASP A 264 31.55 -5.85 0.69
CA ASP A 264 32.46 -6.88 1.16
C ASP A 264 32.27 -7.00 2.67
N ASN A 265 31.28 -7.78 3.07
CA ASN A 265 30.90 -8.05 4.46
C ASN A 265 30.59 -6.79 5.30
N ASN A 266 30.00 -5.76 4.69
CA ASN A 266 29.60 -4.53 5.35
C ASN A 266 28.21 -4.07 4.86
N PHE A 267 27.45 -3.38 5.71
CA PHE A 267 26.18 -2.76 5.32
C PHE A 267 26.35 -1.50 4.46
N TRP A 268 27.46 -0.76 4.66
CA TRP A 268 27.84 0.38 3.83
C TRP A 268 28.93 -0.06 2.82
N PRO A 269 28.81 0.31 1.53
CA PRO A 269 29.76 -0.15 0.53
C PRO A 269 31.16 0.44 0.71
N LYS A 270 32.17 -0.29 0.30
CA LYS A 270 33.57 0.17 0.27
C LYS A 270 33.83 1.15 -0.87
N LYS A 271 33.05 1.07 -1.93
CA LYS A 271 33.21 1.90 -3.14
C LYS A 271 31.85 2.19 -3.76
N ILE A 272 31.63 3.41 -4.19
CA ILE A 272 30.47 3.85 -4.96
C ILE A 272 30.98 4.44 -6.27
N GLU A 273 30.41 4.02 -7.38
CA GLU A 273 30.67 4.56 -8.71
C GLU A 273 29.35 4.89 -9.37
N ASN A 274 29.22 6.06 -9.94
CA ASN A 274 28.02 6.46 -10.66
C ASN A 274 28.35 7.09 -12.00
N THR A 275 27.40 7.05 -12.92
CA THR A 275 27.45 7.74 -14.20
C THR A 275 26.12 8.41 -14.49
N ASN A 276 26.21 9.63 -15.02
CA ASN A 276 25.10 10.40 -15.59
C ASN A 276 25.31 10.60 -17.09
N ASP A 277 26.08 9.71 -17.75
CA ASP A 277 26.23 9.73 -19.18
C ASP A 277 24.87 9.55 -19.87
N GLU A 278 24.50 10.56 -20.64
CA GLU A 278 23.15 10.66 -21.23
C GLU A 278 22.86 9.49 -22.20
N MET A 279 23.85 9.00 -22.92
CA MET A 279 23.67 7.88 -23.85
C MET A 279 23.37 6.58 -23.08
N THR A 280 24.09 6.36 -21.99
CA THR A 280 23.89 5.21 -21.11
C THR A 280 22.53 5.25 -20.40
N LEU A 281 22.12 6.45 -19.91
CA LEU A 281 20.83 6.58 -19.25
C LEU A 281 19.67 6.42 -20.24
N ARG A 282 19.76 6.97 -21.44
CA ARG A 282 18.77 6.77 -22.50
C ARG A 282 18.70 5.32 -22.96
N PHE A 283 19.83 4.65 -23.11
CA PHE A 283 19.83 3.21 -23.42
C PHE A 283 18.99 2.43 -22.41
N LEU A 284 19.10 2.72 -21.11
CA LEU A 284 18.29 2.08 -20.09
C LEU A 284 16.81 2.48 -20.18
N GLU A 285 16.50 3.74 -20.42
CA GLU A 285 15.12 4.25 -20.58
C GLU A 285 14.44 3.67 -21.83
N ASP A 286 15.19 3.49 -22.92
CA ASP A 286 14.67 2.94 -24.18
C ASP A 286 14.38 1.43 -24.10
N HIS A 287 14.92 0.74 -23.09
CA HIS A 287 14.82 -0.71 -22.98
C HIS A 287 14.27 -1.23 -21.65
N LEU A 288 13.89 -0.36 -20.70
CA LEU A 288 13.33 -0.76 -19.42
C LEU A 288 11.90 -0.23 -19.24
N VAL A 289 11.01 -1.12 -18.85
CA VAL A 289 9.66 -0.78 -18.40
C VAL A 289 9.33 -1.49 -17.10
N MET A 290 8.38 -0.98 -16.35
CA MET A 290 7.80 -1.69 -15.22
C MET A 290 6.32 -1.96 -15.45
N VAL A 291 5.85 -3.13 -14.98
CA VAL A 291 4.43 -3.45 -14.95
C VAL A 291 3.99 -3.66 -13.50
N PRO A 292 2.84 -3.09 -13.09
CA PRO A 292 2.35 -3.22 -11.72
C PRO A 292 1.80 -4.64 -11.49
N LEU A 293 2.12 -5.18 -10.32
CA LEU A 293 1.57 -6.42 -9.80
C LEU A 293 0.79 -6.13 -8.52
N GLU A 294 0.09 -7.15 -8.00
CA GLU A 294 -0.47 -7.06 -6.66
C GLU A 294 0.64 -6.79 -5.62
N PRO A 295 0.38 -5.92 -4.63
CA PRO A 295 1.33 -5.69 -3.54
C PRO A 295 1.61 -6.98 -2.76
N ARG A 296 2.83 -7.10 -2.20
CA ARG A 296 3.19 -8.23 -1.34
C ARG A 296 2.16 -8.43 -0.22
N ARG A 297 1.63 -9.64 -0.10
CA ARG A 297 0.63 -9.96 0.92
C ARG A 297 1.21 -9.87 2.34
N PRO A 298 0.46 -9.27 3.29
CA PRO A 298 0.82 -9.33 4.70
C PRO A 298 0.91 -10.78 5.19
N GLY A 299 1.90 -11.07 6.03
CA GLY A 299 2.11 -12.41 6.59
C GLY A 299 2.87 -13.39 5.70
N CYS A 300 3.09 -13.07 4.41
CA CYS A 300 3.93 -13.89 3.54
C CYS A 300 5.38 -13.38 3.56
N SER A 301 6.32 -14.29 3.84
CA SER A 301 7.76 -14.02 3.84
C SER A 301 8.35 -14.27 2.45
N VAL A 302 9.30 -13.42 2.07
CA VAL A 302 10.11 -13.56 0.83
C VAL A 302 11.54 -14.01 1.13
N VAL A 303 11.90 -14.13 2.40
CA VAL A 303 13.26 -14.52 2.86
C VAL A 303 13.27 -15.86 3.59
N GLU A 304 12.11 -16.44 3.86
CA GLU A 304 12.01 -17.75 4.48
C GLU A 304 12.50 -18.84 3.50
N GLY A 305 13.22 -19.85 4.03
CA GLY A 305 13.81 -20.90 3.19
C GLY A 305 15.00 -20.44 2.35
N LYS A 306 15.68 -19.35 2.74
CA LYS A 306 16.90 -18.90 2.07
C LYS A 306 17.99 -19.96 2.09
N ASP A 307 18.66 -20.13 0.93
CA ASP A 307 19.75 -21.07 0.71
C ASP A 307 20.95 -20.35 0.10
N ILE A 308 21.77 -19.74 0.96
CA ILE A 308 22.89 -18.89 0.57
C ILE A 308 24.16 -19.71 0.63
N THR A 309 24.83 -19.84 -0.52
CA THR A 309 26.09 -20.57 -0.66
C THR A 309 27.14 -19.73 -1.41
N PRO A 310 28.46 -19.97 -1.21
CA PRO A 310 29.50 -19.23 -1.92
C PRO A 310 29.33 -19.25 -3.44
N ALA A 311 28.93 -20.38 -4.00
CA ALA A 311 28.72 -20.52 -5.46
C ALA A 311 27.56 -19.65 -5.97
N LYS A 312 26.44 -19.57 -5.21
CA LYS A 312 25.28 -18.75 -5.58
C LYS A 312 25.57 -17.26 -5.44
N VAL A 313 26.28 -16.87 -4.39
CA VAL A 313 26.69 -15.47 -4.19
C VAL A 313 27.71 -15.05 -5.27
N LYS A 314 28.64 -15.94 -5.64
CA LYS A 314 29.57 -15.68 -6.75
C LYS A 314 28.81 -15.51 -8.07
N ALA A 315 27.83 -16.35 -8.36
CA ALA A 315 27.00 -16.21 -9.56
C ALA A 315 26.24 -14.88 -9.60
N LEU A 316 25.76 -14.39 -8.42
CA LEU A 316 25.13 -13.07 -8.31
C LEU A 316 26.13 -11.95 -8.61
N ALA A 317 27.34 -12.02 -8.06
CA ALA A 317 28.40 -11.03 -8.27
C ALA A 317 28.86 -11.00 -9.74
N ASP A 318 29.12 -12.18 -10.33
CA ASP A 318 29.51 -12.30 -11.75
C ASP A 318 28.43 -11.72 -12.69
N ALA A 319 27.14 -11.98 -12.40
CA ALA A 319 26.02 -11.42 -13.16
C ALA A 319 25.93 -9.90 -13.03
N ALA A 320 26.25 -9.33 -11.86
CA ALA A 320 26.29 -7.90 -11.69
C ALA A 320 27.43 -7.24 -12.49
N ASP A 321 28.63 -7.83 -12.50
CA ASP A 321 29.74 -7.34 -13.30
C ASP A 321 29.43 -7.41 -14.81
N ALA A 322 28.83 -8.50 -15.28
CA ALA A 322 28.40 -8.66 -16.67
C ALA A 322 27.30 -7.61 -17.02
N CYS A 323 26.35 -7.38 -16.12
CA CYS A 323 25.27 -6.40 -16.30
C CYS A 323 25.83 -4.98 -16.46
N TRP A 324 26.75 -4.57 -15.58
CA TRP A 324 27.41 -3.26 -15.68
C TRP A 324 28.15 -3.08 -17.00
N SER A 325 28.94 -4.08 -17.39
CA SER A 325 29.72 -4.05 -18.62
C SER A 325 28.82 -3.95 -19.86
N ALA A 326 27.72 -4.70 -19.90
CA ALA A 326 26.75 -4.69 -20.99
C ALA A 326 26.03 -3.35 -21.12
N ILE A 327 25.63 -2.74 -19.98
CA ILE A 327 25.01 -1.43 -19.97
C ILE A 327 25.95 -0.36 -20.54
N LEU A 328 27.21 -0.32 -20.08
CA LEU A 328 28.19 0.64 -20.60
C LEU A 328 28.56 0.44 -22.08
N ALA A 329 28.44 -0.80 -22.55
CA ALA A 329 28.63 -1.12 -23.97
C ALA A 329 27.39 -0.87 -24.83
N HIS A 330 26.26 -0.54 -24.22
CA HIS A 330 24.94 -0.42 -24.85
C HIS A 330 24.54 -1.70 -25.62
N ASP A 331 24.95 -2.87 -25.09
CA ASP A 331 24.64 -4.18 -25.68
C ASP A 331 23.37 -4.74 -25.05
N LEU A 332 22.23 -4.58 -25.73
CA LEU A 332 20.93 -4.99 -25.25
C LEU A 332 20.84 -6.50 -24.96
N GLN A 333 21.41 -7.35 -25.81
CA GLN A 333 21.31 -8.80 -25.62
C GLN A 333 22.16 -9.28 -24.44
N ALA A 334 23.36 -8.74 -24.30
CA ALA A 334 24.22 -9.00 -23.14
C ALA A 334 23.60 -8.45 -21.84
N PHE A 335 22.99 -7.25 -21.90
CA PHE A 335 22.27 -6.67 -20.77
C PHE A 335 21.11 -7.55 -20.34
N ALA A 336 20.23 -7.96 -21.26
CA ALA A 336 19.09 -8.82 -20.97
C ALA A 336 19.53 -10.16 -20.35
N SER A 337 20.59 -10.76 -20.91
CA SER A 337 21.17 -12.02 -20.41
C SER A 337 21.68 -11.86 -18.96
N ALA A 338 22.48 -10.84 -18.70
CA ALA A 338 23.05 -10.56 -17.37
C ALA A 338 21.98 -10.18 -16.33
N TYR A 339 20.98 -9.39 -16.75
CA TYR A 339 19.83 -9.03 -15.93
C TYR A 339 19.06 -10.25 -15.44
N LYS A 340 18.75 -11.16 -16.36
CA LYS A 340 18.09 -12.45 -16.07
C LYS A 340 18.96 -13.37 -15.22
N ALA A 341 20.27 -13.44 -15.49
CA ALA A 341 21.21 -14.22 -14.70
C ALA A 341 21.27 -13.73 -13.24
N SER A 342 21.28 -12.41 -13.01
CA SER A 342 21.23 -11.83 -11.68
C SER A 342 19.93 -12.21 -10.94
N PHE A 343 18.79 -12.16 -11.60
CA PHE A 343 17.52 -12.58 -11.01
C PHE A 343 17.48 -14.08 -10.70
N ASN A 344 17.98 -14.91 -11.58
CA ASN A 344 18.08 -16.36 -11.34
C ASN A 344 18.97 -16.67 -10.13
N ALA A 345 20.11 -15.97 -9.98
CA ALA A 345 20.97 -16.12 -8.81
C ALA A 345 20.27 -15.69 -7.51
N GLN A 346 19.46 -14.63 -7.57
CA GLN A 346 18.62 -14.21 -6.44
C GLN A 346 17.58 -15.27 -6.06
N ILE A 347 16.83 -15.80 -7.02
CA ILE A 347 15.80 -16.84 -6.77
C ILE A 347 16.46 -18.10 -6.21
N ALA A 348 17.64 -18.46 -6.70
CA ALA A 348 18.39 -19.61 -6.19
C ALA A 348 18.74 -19.48 -4.70
N MET A 349 18.98 -18.24 -4.21
CA MET A 349 19.23 -17.96 -2.79
C MET A 349 17.95 -17.69 -1.99
N PHE A 350 16.95 -17.09 -2.63
CA PHE A 350 15.70 -16.64 -2.00
C PHE A 350 14.48 -17.08 -2.82
N PRO A 351 14.15 -18.39 -2.84
CA PRO A 351 13.06 -18.92 -3.68
C PRO A 351 11.69 -18.32 -3.32
N ALA A 352 11.52 -17.88 -2.07
CA ALA A 352 10.30 -17.21 -1.61
C ALA A 352 10.08 -15.82 -2.25
N MET A 353 11.04 -15.28 -3.00
CA MET A 353 10.82 -14.05 -3.79
C MET A 353 9.76 -14.21 -4.87
N VAL A 354 9.66 -15.42 -5.45
CA VAL A 354 8.69 -15.77 -6.50
C VAL A 354 7.49 -16.52 -5.91
N ASN A 355 7.75 -17.43 -5.01
CA ASN A 355 6.75 -18.26 -4.33
C ASN A 355 6.79 -18.00 -2.80
N PRO A 356 6.15 -16.92 -2.32
CA PRO A 356 6.18 -16.56 -0.90
C PRO A 356 5.68 -17.66 0.03
N VAL A 357 6.19 -17.64 1.25
CA VAL A 357 5.92 -18.67 2.27
C VAL A 357 5.37 -18.01 3.54
N ALA A 358 4.43 -18.64 4.21
CA ALA A 358 3.92 -18.22 5.50
C ALA A 358 3.98 -19.37 6.49
N TYR A 359 4.72 -19.20 7.60
CA TYR A 359 4.86 -20.22 8.64
C TYR A 359 5.30 -21.59 8.10
N GLY A 360 6.27 -21.60 7.18
CA GLY A 360 6.78 -22.82 6.55
C GLY A 360 5.87 -23.46 5.50
N LYS A 361 4.77 -22.79 5.12
CA LYS A 361 3.83 -23.29 4.10
C LYS A 361 3.80 -22.36 2.89
N PRO A 362 3.76 -22.89 1.66
CA PRO A 362 3.59 -22.09 0.47
C PRO A 362 2.32 -21.22 0.52
N CYS A 363 2.40 -20.00 -0.02
CA CYS A 363 1.27 -19.10 -0.24
C CYS A 363 0.96 -19.05 -1.76
N PRO A 364 0.27 -20.03 -2.35
CA PRO A 364 0.08 -20.09 -3.80
C PRO A 364 -0.62 -18.85 -4.37
N GLU A 365 -1.51 -18.26 -3.59
CA GLU A 365 -2.25 -17.04 -3.95
C GLU A 365 -1.38 -15.76 -3.92
N ALA A 366 -0.17 -15.84 -3.36
CA ALA A 366 0.83 -14.77 -3.37
C ALA A 366 1.96 -15.04 -4.36
N SER A 367 1.90 -16.15 -5.11
CA SER A 367 2.90 -16.46 -6.14
C SER A 367 2.88 -15.42 -7.25
N VAL A 368 4.07 -14.95 -7.64
CA VAL A 368 4.25 -14.04 -8.78
C VAL A 368 4.61 -14.77 -10.06
N GLU A 369 4.76 -16.09 -10.00
CA GLU A 369 5.11 -16.92 -11.14
C GLU A 369 4.14 -16.79 -12.33
N PRO A 370 2.81 -16.74 -12.14
CA PRO A 370 1.87 -16.53 -13.25
C PRO A 370 2.10 -15.22 -14.00
N TYR A 371 2.48 -14.16 -13.30
CA TYR A 371 2.81 -12.86 -13.91
C TYR A 371 4.13 -12.95 -14.70
N ILE A 372 5.15 -13.62 -14.14
CA ILE A 372 6.41 -13.87 -14.85
C ILE A 372 6.15 -14.65 -16.14
N GLN A 373 5.33 -15.70 -16.08
CA GLN A 373 4.97 -16.49 -17.26
C GLN A 373 4.22 -15.64 -18.31
N LYS A 374 3.23 -14.83 -17.85
CA LYS A 374 2.47 -13.92 -18.73
C LYS A 374 3.42 -13.00 -19.51
N TYR A 375 4.23 -12.21 -18.79
CA TYR A 375 5.03 -11.18 -19.42
C TYR A 375 6.26 -11.73 -20.15
N SER A 376 6.86 -12.83 -19.69
CA SER A 376 7.99 -13.47 -20.38
C SER A 376 7.63 -14.10 -21.74
N ALA A 377 6.34 -14.34 -21.97
CA ALA A 377 5.85 -14.88 -23.25
C ALA A 377 5.46 -13.78 -24.25
N MET A 378 5.50 -12.50 -23.86
CA MET A 378 5.13 -11.39 -24.73
C MET A 378 6.23 -11.11 -25.76
N PRO A 379 5.85 -10.76 -27.00
CA PRO A 379 6.82 -10.34 -28.02
C PRO A 379 7.65 -9.14 -27.54
N GLY A 380 8.92 -9.09 -27.88
CA GLY A 380 9.82 -7.99 -27.53
C GLY A 380 10.32 -7.99 -26.08
N VAL A 381 9.84 -8.88 -25.20
CA VAL A 381 10.37 -9.03 -23.83
C VAL A 381 11.58 -9.96 -23.84
N LEU A 382 12.73 -9.43 -23.44
CA LEU A 382 14.02 -10.12 -23.46
C LEU A 382 14.40 -10.68 -22.09
N ALA A 383 14.08 -9.95 -21.01
CA ALA A 383 14.36 -10.35 -19.63
C ALA A 383 13.40 -9.72 -18.64
N TRP A 384 13.40 -10.24 -17.42
CA TRP A 384 12.54 -9.78 -16.34
C TRP A 384 13.18 -9.96 -14.97
N LYS A 385 12.76 -9.13 -14.01
CA LYS A 385 13.24 -9.20 -12.63
C LYS A 385 12.22 -8.55 -11.68
N MET A 386 12.04 -9.16 -10.50
CA MET A 386 11.33 -8.50 -9.40
C MET A 386 12.24 -7.48 -8.71
N PRO A 387 11.83 -6.21 -8.55
CA PRO A 387 12.59 -5.22 -7.79
C PRO A 387 12.71 -5.57 -6.31
N GLY A 388 13.86 -5.29 -5.71
CA GLY A 388 14.14 -5.46 -4.30
C GLY A 388 13.96 -6.88 -3.81
N ALA A 389 13.22 -7.05 -2.71
CA ALA A 389 13.00 -8.35 -2.08
C ALA A 389 11.95 -9.22 -2.81
N GLY A 390 11.31 -8.75 -3.87
CA GLY A 390 10.31 -9.51 -4.63
C GLY A 390 8.99 -9.74 -3.90
N GLY A 391 8.27 -10.77 -4.29
CA GLY A 391 7.00 -11.19 -3.67
C GLY A 391 5.79 -10.35 -4.04
N GLY A 392 5.88 -9.47 -5.06
CA GLY A 392 4.80 -8.62 -5.54
C GLY A 392 5.22 -7.16 -5.76
N GLY A 393 4.27 -6.33 -6.14
CA GLY A 393 4.41 -4.90 -6.36
C GLY A 393 4.67 -4.53 -7.81
N TYR A 394 5.85 -4.85 -8.35
CA TYR A 394 6.21 -4.59 -9.74
C TYR A 394 7.05 -5.73 -10.32
N LEU A 395 6.97 -5.88 -11.63
CA LEU A 395 7.91 -6.65 -12.43
C LEU A 395 8.61 -5.67 -13.40
N ALA A 396 9.92 -5.60 -13.36
CA ALA A 396 10.71 -4.82 -14.30
C ALA A 396 11.10 -5.72 -15.48
N LEU A 397 10.91 -5.20 -16.68
CA LEU A 397 11.16 -5.92 -17.94
C LEU A 397 12.25 -5.21 -18.72
N VAL A 398 13.13 -6.00 -19.34
CA VAL A 398 13.99 -5.52 -20.42
C VAL A 398 13.29 -5.86 -21.73
N VAL A 399 13.04 -4.83 -22.55
CA VAL A 399 12.29 -4.95 -23.81
C VAL A 399 13.09 -4.41 -24.99
N GLU A 400 12.70 -4.77 -26.21
CA GLU A 400 13.32 -4.26 -27.42
C GLU A 400 13.12 -2.75 -27.62
N ASP A 401 11.92 -2.24 -27.28
CA ASP A 401 11.54 -0.83 -27.36
C ASP A 401 10.52 -0.52 -26.25
N ALA A 402 10.96 0.23 -25.25
CA ALA A 402 10.13 0.56 -24.07
C ALA A 402 8.92 1.40 -24.43
N LYS A 403 9.07 2.34 -25.37
CA LYS A 403 7.99 3.23 -25.79
C LYS A 403 6.93 2.49 -26.60
N ALA A 404 7.35 1.65 -27.54
CA ALA A 404 6.42 0.81 -28.30
C ALA A 404 5.67 -0.14 -27.38
N PHE A 405 6.39 -0.79 -26.45
CA PHE A 405 5.78 -1.68 -25.47
C PHE A 405 4.74 -0.97 -24.58
N ALA A 406 5.04 0.23 -24.09
CA ALA A 406 4.10 1.01 -23.27
C ALA A 406 2.87 1.51 -24.05
N GLN A 407 2.99 1.73 -25.38
CA GLN A 407 1.85 2.06 -26.24
C GLN A 407 0.92 0.87 -26.48
N GLU A 408 1.45 -0.34 -26.50
CA GLU A 408 0.67 -1.57 -26.69
C GLU A 408 0.07 -2.11 -25.36
N HIS A 409 0.67 -1.74 -24.23
CA HIS A 409 0.32 -2.22 -22.89
C HIS A 409 0.10 -1.05 -21.93
N GLU A 410 -1.16 -0.63 -21.77
CA GLU A 410 -1.54 0.54 -20.94
C GLU A 410 -1.07 0.45 -19.47
N GLU A 411 -0.88 -0.77 -18.94
CA GLU A 411 -0.36 -0.99 -17.61
C GLU A 411 1.15 -0.78 -17.47
N ALA A 412 1.89 -0.71 -18.58
CA ALA A 412 3.34 -0.56 -18.57
C ALA A 412 3.73 0.89 -18.26
N ILE A 413 4.73 1.03 -17.41
CA ILE A 413 5.27 2.32 -16.94
C ILE A 413 6.62 2.55 -17.62
N GLU A 414 6.71 3.61 -18.42
CA GLU A 414 7.99 4.11 -18.92
C GLU A 414 8.81 4.68 -17.76
N LEU A 415 10.11 4.42 -17.75
CA LEU A 415 11.01 4.86 -16.69
C LEU A 415 11.73 6.14 -17.06
N HIS A 416 11.83 7.06 -16.10
CA HIS A 416 12.60 8.27 -16.23
C HIS A 416 13.69 8.28 -15.16
N ILE A 417 14.94 8.19 -15.59
CA ILE A 417 16.09 8.15 -14.69
C ILE A 417 16.46 9.59 -14.29
N ARG A 418 16.62 9.82 -12.99
CA ARG A 418 16.99 11.12 -12.46
C ARG A 418 18.43 11.47 -12.83
N ARG A 419 18.66 12.67 -13.41
CA ARG A 419 19.96 13.18 -13.82
C ARG A 419 20.66 14.03 -12.75
N GLN A 420 19.90 14.57 -11.79
CA GLN A 420 20.42 15.48 -10.75
C GLN A 420 19.83 15.19 -9.36
#